data_57954af9d08b999f3ab0dc483e166b17
#
_entry.id   57954af9d08b999f3ab0dc483e166b17
#
_cell.length_a   1.000
_cell.length_b   1.000
_cell.length_c   1.000
_cell.angle_alpha   90.00
_cell.angle_beta   90.00
_cell.angle_gamma   90.00
#
_symmetry.space_group_name_H-M   'P 1'
#
loop_
_entity.id
_entity.type
_entity.pdbx_description
1 polymer ?
#
loop_
_entity_poly.entity_id
_entity_poly.type
_entity_poly.pdbx_seq_one_letter_code
_entity_poly.pdbx_strand_id
1 'polypeptide(L)'
;MIKMRFPTLWRKWITECVGTAIASVLVNGSPTDEFPLGKGLRQGDPLSPFLFLLAVEGFRVLMEAFAANNLFIGYTVGCHDPVVVSHLQFADDTIILCEKSWANIRAMRATLLLFEDLSGLKVNFSQSLLVGININGSWLVEAATVLNCKVGTIPFIYLGCLLVGILVAWFFGSLL
;
A
#
# COMPACT_ATOMS: atom_id res chain seq x y z
N MET A 1 14.96 2.76 8.67
CA MET A 1 15.83 2.00 9.60
C MET A 1 16.53 2.86 10.66
N ILE A 2 17.16 4.00 10.34
CA ILE A 2 17.80 4.88 11.36
C ILE A 2 16.77 5.41 12.35
N LYS A 3 15.68 6.00 11.87
CA LYS A 3 14.58 6.50 12.71
C LYS A 3 13.88 5.41 13.53
N MET A 4 13.89 4.17 13.05
CA MET A 4 13.36 3.00 13.76
C MET A 4 14.35 2.39 14.76
N ARG A 5 15.50 3.03 14.99
CA ARG A 5 16.56 2.66 15.96
C ARG A 5 17.14 1.26 15.77
N PHE A 6 17.17 0.74 14.55
CA PHE A 6 17.87 -0.52 14.30
C PHE A 6 19.38 -0.37 14.56
N PRO A 7 20.03 -1.40 15.16
CA PRO A 7 21.48 -1.37 15.42
C PRO A 7 22.30 -1.09 14.17
N THR A 8 23.40 -0.35 14.34
CA THR A 8 24.25 0.08 13.21
C THR A 8 24.79 -1.11 12.42
N LEU A 9 25.21 -2.16 13.11
CA LEU A 9 25.76 -3.37 12.49
C LEU A 9 24.70 -4.08 11.65
N TRP A 10 23.48 -4.20 12.18
CA TRP A 10 22.35 -4.79 11.49
C TRP A 10 21.98 -4.01 10.22
N ARG A 11 21.94 -2.68 10.31
CA ARG A 11 21.69 -1.81 9.13
C ARG A 11 22.74 -1.99 8.03
N LYS A 12 24.02 -2.14 8.41
CA LYS A 12 25.11 -2.42 7.46
C LYS A 12 24.88 -3.76 6.75
N TRP A 13 24.53 -4.82 7.48
CA TRP A 13 24.26 -6.12 6.90
C TRP A 13 23.10 -6.07 5.90
N ILE A 14 21.96 -5.46 6.27
CA ILE A 14 20.84 -5.33 5.36
C ILE A 14 21.22 -4.51 4.12
N THR A 15 21.92 -3.40 4.29
CA THR A 15 22.38 -2.59 3.15
C THR A 15 23.28 -3.39 2.21
N GLU A 16 24.18 -4.19 2.76
CA GLU A 16 25.06 -5.07 1.97
C GLU A 16 24.24 -6.12 1.22
N CYS A 17 23.37 -6.87 1.91
CA CYS A 17 22.52 -7.90 1.30
C CYS A 17 21.65 -7.36 0.16
N VAL A 18 21.12 -6.14 0.30
CA VAL A 18 20.26 -5.52 -0.72
C VAL A 18 21.11 -4.92 -1.85
N GLY A 19 22.23 -4.25 -1.51
CA GLY A 19 23.04 -3.50 -2.47
C GLY A 19 23.93 -4.37 -3.36
N THR A 20 24.32 -5.56 -2.91
CA THR A 20 25.15 -6.51 -3.67
C THR A 20 24.36 -7.60 -4.38
N ALA A 21 23.05 -7.47 -4.37
CA ALA A 21 22.16 -8.47 -4.91
C ALA A 21 22.25 -8.58 -6.43
N ILE A 22 22.54 -9.77 -6.94
CA ILE A 22 22.57 -10.11 -8.36
C ILE A 22 21.56 -11.21 -8.68
N ALA A 23 21.14 -11.28 -9.93
CA ALA A 23 20.29 -12.33 -10.45
C ALA A 23 20.69 -12.72 -11.88
N SER A 24 20.34 -13.96 -12.26
CA SER A 24 20.33 -14.42 -13.65
C SER A 24 18.98 -15.07 -13.95
N VAL A 25 18.54 -15.04 -15.18
CA VAL A 25 17.29 -15.65 -15.63
C VAL A 25 17.60 -16.91 -16.41
N LEU A 26 16.87 -17.98 -16.15
CA LEU A 26 16.96 -19.21 -16.95
C LEU A 26 16.14 -19.05 -18.23
N VAL A 27 16.81 -19.06 -19.37
CA VAL A 27 16.17 -19.08 -20.69
C VAL A 27 16.47 -20.42 -21.35
N ASN A 28 15.44 -21.21 -21.62
CA ASN A 28 15.56 -22.55 -22.17
C ASN A 28 16.56 -23.46 -21.42
N GLY A 29 16.59 -23.32 -20.07
CA GLY A 29 17.48 -24.11 -19.21
C GLY A 29 18.92 -23.57 -19.07
N SER A 30 19.29 -22.52 -19.78
CA SER A 30 20.60 -21.85 -19.65
C SER A 30 20.49 -20.53 -18.90
N PRO A 31 21.36 -20.26 -17.91
CA PRO A 31 21.35 -18.98 -17.22
C PRO A 31 21.86 -17.86 -18.15
N THR A 32 21.24 -16.70 -18.05
CA THR A 32 21.76 -15.46 -18.66
C THR A 32 22.95 -14.94 -17.89
N ASP A 33 23.62 -13.91 -18.43
CA ASP A 33 24.60 -13.15 -17.65
C ASP A 33 23.96 -12.56 -16.39
N GLU A 34 24.77 -12.47 -15.32
CA GLU A 34 24.33 -11.88 -14.07
C GLU A 34 24.10 -10.37 -14.19
N PHE A 35 23.03 -9.90 -13.60
CA PHE A 35 22.73 -8.45 -13.54
C PHE A 35 22.39 -8.02 -12.10
N PRO A 36 22.72 -6.76 -11.71
CA PRO A 36 22.43 -6.25 -10.38
C PRO A 36 20.92 -5.98 -10.23
N LEU A 37 20.39 -6.30 -9.03
CA LEU A 37 19.00 -5.99 -8.66
C LEU A 37 18.96 -4.64 -7.95
N GLY A 38 18.52 -3.60 -8.68
CA GLY A 38 18.48 -2.24 -8.16
C GLY A 38 17.20 -1.86 -7.41
N LYS A 39 16.09 -2.57 -7.60
CA LYS A 39 14.77 -2.26 -7.02
C LYS A 39 13.92 -3.52 -6.83
N GLY A 40 12.92 -3.40 -5.94
CA GLY A 40 11.93 -4.43 -5.67
C GLY A 40 12.37 -5.47 -4.65
N LEU A 41 11.47 -6.41 -4.37
CA LEU A 41 11.69 -7.54 -3.48
C LEU A 41 11.80 -8.82 -4.31
N ARG A 42 12.67 -9.72 -3.91
CA ARG A 42 12.83 -11.00 -4.61
C ARG A 42 11.82 -12.01 -4.09
N GLN A 43 11.08 -12.60 -4.98
CA GLN A 43 10.24 -13.75 -4.65
C GLN A 43 11.14 -14.94 -4.26
N GLY A 44 10.84 -15.56 -3.11
CA GLY A 44 11.62 -16.69 -2.58
C GLY A 44 12.86 -16.32 -1.76
N ASP A 45 13.27 -15.05 -1.70
CA ASP A 45 14.36 -14.61 -0.83
C ASP A 45 13.88 -14.54 0.64
N PRO A 46 14.54 -15.21 1.59
CA PRO A 46 14.14 -15.19 3.01
C PRO A 46 14.08 -13.80 3.65
N LEU A 47 14.83 -12.83 3.10
CA LEU A 47 14.87 -11.47 3.60
C LEU A 47 13.70 -10.62 3.07
N SER A 48 13.11 -10.98 1.93
CA SER A 48 12.05 -10.21 1.28
C SER A 48 10.82 -9.97 2.15
N PRO A 49 10.26 -10.95 2.88
CA PRO A 49 9.11 -10.70 3.75
C PRO A 49 9.42 -9.69 4.86
N PHE A 50 10.63 -9.72 5.40
CA PHE A 50 11.07 -8.77 6.42
C PHE A 50 11.23 -7.35 5.85
N LEU A 51 11.83 -7.22 4.67
CA LEU A 51 11.97 -5.92 3.99
C LEU A 51 10.60 -5.35 3.60
N PHE A 52 9.68 -6.22 3.20
CA PHE A 52 8.29 -5.83 2.94
C PHE A 52 7.62 -5.24 4.18
N LEU A 53 7.75 -5.90 5.35
CA LEU A 53 7.21 -5.36 6.61
C LEU A 53 7.80 -4.00 6.97
N LEU A 54 9.08 -3.76 6.68
CA LEU A 54 9.70 -2.44 6.87
C LEU A 54 9.11 -1.38 5.94
N ALA A 55 8.83 -1.73 4.69
CA ALA A 55 8.20 -0.81 3.75
C ALA A 55 6.76 -0.49 4.18
N VAL A 56 5.99 -1.48 4.59
CA VAL A 56 4.62 -1.35 5.09
C VAL A 56 4.56 -0.46 6.34
N GLU A 57 5.50 -0.61 7.26
CA GLU A 57 5.62 0.30 8.41
C GLU A 57 5.89 1.74 7.95
N GLY A 58 6.65 1.91 6.87
CA GLY A 58 6.82 3.22 6.22
C GLY A 58 5.50 3.81 5.71
N PHE A 59 4.64 2.98 5.12
CA PHE A 59 3.30 3.40 4.68
C PHE A 59 2.43 3.85 5.86
N ARG A 60 2.42 3.10 6.97
CA ARG A 60 1.72 3.48 8.20
C ARG A 60 2.16 4.86 8.68
N VAL A 61 3.47 5.11 8.74
CA VAL A 61 4.03 6.41 9.16
C VAL A 61 3.61 7.55 8.22
N LEU A 62 3.55 7.30 6.91
CA LEU A 62 3.04 8.29 5.95
C LEU A 62 1.57 8.60 6.20
N MET A 63 0.72 7.59 6.37
CA MET A 63 -0.71 7.78 6.66
C MET A 63 -0.93 8.57 7.96
N GLU A 64 -0.17 8.25 9.02
CA GLU A 64 -0.20 8.99 10.29
C GLU A 64 0.23 10.46 10.11
N ALA A 65 1.28 10.71 9.33
CA ALA A 65 1.75 12.07 9.05
C ALA A 65 0.70 12.89 8.28
N PHE A 66 0.02 12.29 7.29
CA PHE A 66 -1.06 12.95 6.56
C PHE A 66 -2.27 13.23 7.47
N ALA A 67 -2.64 12.29 8.34
CA ALA A 67 -3.73 12.49 9.30
C ALA A 67 -3.38 13.56 10.33
N ALA A 68 -2.18 13.55 10.91
CA ALA A 68 -1.73 14.53 11.90
C ALA A 68 -1.68 15.97 11.36
N ASN A 69 -1.47 16.13 10.06
CA ASN A 69 -1.49 17.44 9.39
C ASN A 69 -2.85 17.81 8.77
N ASN A 70 -3.91 17.08 9.11
CA ASN A 70 -5.27 17.29 8.58
C ASN A 70 -5.37 17.21 7.03
N LEU A 71 -4.42 16.53 6.39
CA LEU A 71 -4.42 16.31 4.94
C LEU A 71 -5.29 15.10 4.55
N PHE A 72 -5.49 14.16 5.48
CA PHE A 72 -6.30 12.97 5.31
C PHE A 72 -7.19 12.75 6.53
N ILE A 73 -8.49 12.55 6.28
CA ILE A 73 -9.48 12.28 7.33
C ILE A 73 -9.95 10.84 7.17
N GLY A 74 -9.56 10.00 8.13
CA GLY A 74 -9.99 8.60 8.21
C GLY A 74 -11.48 8.48 8.47
N TYR A 75 -11.98 7.25 8.41
CA TYR A 75 -13.38 6.96 8.68
C TYR A 75 -13.61 6.71 10.17
N THR A 76 -14.63 7.37 10.74
CA THR A 76 -15.00 7.21 12.16
C THR A 76 -15.97 6.05 12.33
N VAL A 77 -15.60 5.07 13.14
CA VAL A 77 -16.41 3.89 13.48
C VAL A 77 -16.85 3.97 14.94
N GLY A 78 -18.10 3.64 15.20
CA GLY A 78 -18.68 3.62 16.55
C GLY A 78 -19.43 4.91 16.92
N CYS A 79 -20.53 4.73 17.69
CA CYS A 79 -21.38 5.84 18.13
C CYS A 79 -21.09 6.28 19.56
N HIS A 80 -20.65 5.37 20.44
CA HIS A 80 -20.45 5.64 21.87
C HIS A 80 -18.97 5.88 22.20
N ASP A 81 -18.07 5.19 21.49
CA ASP A 81 -16.63 5.35 21.61
C ASP A 81 -16.02 5.37 20.19
N PRO A 82 -16.04 6.53 19.53
CA PRO A 82 -15.68 6.64 18.14
C PRO A 82 -14.17 6.43 17.93
N VAL A 83 -13.84 5.47 17.05
CA VAL A 83 -12.47 5.19 16.63
C VAL A 83 -12.28 5.64 15.18
N VAL A 84 -11.25 6.42 14.92
CA VAL A 84 -10.90 6.84 13.56
C VAL A 84 -9.98 5.80 12.95
N VAL A 85 -10.42 5.20 11.85
CA VAL A 85 -9.65 4.20 11.10
C VAL A 85 -9.26 4.81 9.76
N SER A 86 -7.96 4.86 9.47
CA SER A 86 -7.41 5.36 8.20
C SER A 86 -7.13 4.24 7.22
N HIS A 87 -6.63 3.10 7.70
CA HIS A 87 -6.30 1.95 6.88
C HIS A 87 -6.31 0.66 7.70
N LEU A 88 -6.53 -0.44 7.00
CA LEU A 88 -6.36 -1.81 7.48
C LEU A 88 -5.40 -2.51 6.53
N GLN A 89 -4.43 -3.22 7.08
CA GLN A 89 -3.42 -3.90 6.28
C GLN A 89 -3.21 -5.35 6.73
N PHE A 90 -3.14 -6.23 5.76
CA PHE A 90 -2.79 -7.63 5.95
C PHE A 90 -1.93 -8.09 4.79
N ALA A 91 -0.67 -8.40 5.07
CA ALA A 91 0.33 -8.70 4.04
C ALA A 91 0.37 -7.61 2.95
N ASP A 92 0.20 -7.98 1.69
CA ASP A 92 0.16 -7.08 0.53
C ASP A 92 -1.21 -6.42 0.31
N ASP A 93 -2.26 -6.93 0.94
CA ASP A 93 -3.61 -6.38 0.84
C ASP A 93 -3.81 -5.21 1.81
N THR A 94 -4.24 -4.06 1.29
CA THR A 94 -4.51 -2.87 2.10
C THR A 94 -5.88 -2.28 1.75
N ILE A 95 -6.66 -1.95 2.77
CA ILE A 95 -7.86 -1.14 2.65
C ILE A 95 -7.58 0.23 3.26
N ILE A 96 -7.80 1.29 2.51
CA ILE A 96 -7.78 2.67 3.01
C ILE A 96 -9.22 3.13 3.20
N LEU A 97 -9.54 3.63 4.39
CA LEU A 97 -10.86 4.05 4.80
C LEU A 97 -10.88 5.57 5.02
N CYS A 98 -11.81 6.27 4.40
CA CYS A 98 -11.89 7.71 4.57
C CYS A 98 -13.30 8.25 4.39
N GLU A 99 -13.51 9.48 4.84
CA GLU A 99 -14.69 10.25 4.50
C GLU A 99 -14.68 10.69 3.04
N LYS A 100 -15.87 10.79 2.43
CA LYS A 100 -16.04 11.28 1.06
C LYS A 100 -15.58 12.72 0.96
N SER A 101 -14.41 12.96 0.38
CA SER A 101 -13.95 14.31 0.01
C SER A 101 -12.91 14.26 -1.10
N TRP A 102 -12.86 15.31 -1.91
CA TRP A 102 -11.80 15.46 -2.93
C TRP A 102 -10.41 15.66 -2.33
N ALA A 103 -10.35 16.22 -1.11
CA ALA A 103 -9.11 16.35 -0.36
C ALA A 103 -8.54 14.97 -0.03
N ASN A 104 -9.37 14.05 0.50
CA ASN A 104 -8.97 12.68 0.82
C ASN A 104 -8.52 11.91 -0.42
N ILE A 105 -9.22 12.04 -1.56
CA ILE A 105 -8.82 11.36 -2.82
C ILE A 105 -7.43 11.85 -3.27
N ARG A 106 -7.17 13.15 -3.25
CA ARG A 106 -5.86 13.71 -3.61
C ARG A 106 -4.77 13.31 -2.60
N ALA A 107 -5.08 13.35 -1.31
CA ALA A 107 -4.16 12.93 -0.25
C ALA A 107 -3.79 11.46 -0.38
N MET A 108 -4.77 10.59 -0.60
CA MET A 108 -4.57 9.15 -0.85
C MET A 108 -3.63 8.92 -2.03
N ARG A 109 -3.91 9.54 -3.18
CA ARG A 109 -3.05 9.43 -4.36
C ARG A 109 -1.62 9.90 -4.06
N ALA A 110 -1.47 11.05 -3.39
CA ALA A 110 -0.15 11.58 -3.02
C ALA A 110 0.61 10.63 -2.08
N THR A 111 -0.07 10.09 -1.06
CA THR A 111 0.55 9.13 -0.12
C THR A 111 1.02 7.88 -0.83
N LEU A 112 0.24 7.32 -1.76
CA LEU A 112 0.59 6.12 -2.51
C LEU A 112 1.77 6.36 -3.46
N LEU A 113 1.82 7.50 -4.16
CA LEU A 113 2.94 7.87 -5.01
C LEU A 113 4.23 8.09 -4.19
N LEU A 114 4.12 8.76 -3.05
CA LEU A 114 5.24 8.92 -2.11
C LEU A 114 5.73 7.57 -1.58
N PHE A 115 4.80 6.66 -1.27
CA PHE A 115 5.15 5.32 -0.85
C PHE A 115 5.92 4.56 -1.93
N GLU A 116 5.46 4.61 -3.19
CA GLU A 116 6.19 4.00 -4.32
C GLU A 116 7.61 4.57 -4.46
N ASP A 117 7.75 5.90 -4.39
CA ASP A 117 9.05 6.55 -4.51
C ASP A 117 10.02 6.19 -3.38
N LEU A 118 9.53 6.12 -2.14
CA LEU A 118 10.34 5.86 -0.96
C LEU A 118 10.68 4.39 -0.77
N SER A 119 9.76 3.49 -1.10
CA SER A 119 9.93 2.04 -0.89
C SER A 119 10.53 1.33 -2.10
N GLY A 120 10.34 1.86 -3.30
CA GLY A 120 10.64 1.18 -4.56
C GLY A 120 9.61 0.11 -4.95
N LEU A 121 8.60 -0.14 -4.09
CA LEU A 121 7.48 -1.04 -4.39
C LEU A 121 6.47 -0.34 -5.30
N LYS A 122 5.71 -1.12 -6.06
CA LYS A 122 4.68 -0.60 -6.96
C LYS A 122 3.28 -0.91 -6.45
N VAL A 123 2.41 0.08 -6.49
CA VAL A 123 0.99 -0.08 -6.19
C VAL A 123 0.26 -0.54 -7.45
N ASN A 124 -0.47 -1.64 -7.37
CA ASN A 124 -1.23 -2.14 -8.50
C ASN A 124 -2.57 -1.43 -8.64
N PHE A 125 -2.54 -0.21 -9.17
CA PHE A 125 -3.75 0.60 -9.37
C PHE A 125 -4.79 -0.08 -10.28
N SER A 126 -4.35 -0.88 -11.26
CA SER A 126 -5.27 -1.55 -12.20
C SER A 126 -6.10 -2.67 -11.56
N GLN A 127 -5.60 -3.25 -10.47
CA GLN A 127 -6.32 -4.24 -9.65
C GLN A 127 -7.02 -3.61 -8.44
N SER A 128 -6.77 -2.33 -8.18
CA SER A 128 -7.39 -1.61 -7.07
C SER A 128 -8.83 -1.22 -7.35
N LEU A 129 -9.63 -1.20 -6.30
CA LEU A 129 -11.07 -0.90 -6.37
C LEU A 129 -11.41 0.27 -5.44
N LEU A 130 -12.13 1.25 -5.95
CA LEU A 130 -12.77 2.29 -5.15
C LEU A 130 -14.24 1.91 -4.93
N VAL A 131 -14.61 1.77 -3.67
CA VAL A 131 -15.98 1.39 -3.27
C VAL A 131 -16.56 2.50 -2.40
N GLY A 132 -17.82 2.84 -2.61
CA GLY A 132 -18.53 3.85 -1.81
C GLY A 132 -19.95 3.43 -1.49
N ILE A 133 -20.40 3.72 -0.25
CA ILE A 133 -21.77 3.50 0.20
C ILE A 133 -22.52 4.83 0.23
N ASN A 134 -23.72 4.83 -0.35
CA ASN A 134 -24.54 6.04 -0.44
C ASN A 134 -23.81 7.22 -1.12
N ILE A 135 -22.92 6.90 -2.06
CA ILE A 135 -22.17 7.89 -2.85
C ILE A 135 -22.69 7.87 -4.28
N ASN A 136 -22.84 9.07 -4.86
CA ASN A 136 -23.26 9.19 -6.25
C ASN A 136 -22.26 8.51 -7.18
N GLY A 137 -22.76 7.70 -8.11
CA GLY A 137 -21.95 6.94 -9.07
C GLY A 137 -21.05 7.82 -9.94
N SER A 138 -21.51 9.01 -10.34
CA SER A 138 -20.69 9.94 -11.12
C SER A 138 -19.46 10.40 -10.33
N TRP A 139 -19.62 10.72 -9.04
CA TRP A 139 -18.49 11.08 -8.18
C TRP A 139 -17.49 9.93 -8.00
N LEU A 140 -17.98 8.68 -7.84
CA LEU A 140 -17.12 7.51 -7.74
C LEU A 140 -16.30 7.27 -9.01
N VAL A 141 -16.92 7.44 -10.18
CA VAL A 141 -16.22 7.30 -11.47
C VAL A 141 -15.13 8.34 -11.63
N GLU A 142 -15.41 9.61 -11.30
CA GLU A 142 -14.41 10.67 -11.35
C GLU A 142 -13.27 10.43 -10.35
N ALA A 143 -13.59 10.04 -9.12
CA ALA A 143 -12.60 9.73 -8.09
C ALA A 143 -11.73 8.52 -8.47
N ALA A 144 -12.32 7.47 -9.02
CA ALA A 144 -11.60 6.30 -9.53
C ALA A 144 -10.66 6.67 -10.69
N THR A 145 -11.09 7.59 -11.56
CA THR A 145 -10.22 8.11 -12.63
C THR A 145 -9.01 8.86 -12.07
N VAL A 146 -9.22 9.69 -11.04
CA VAL A 146 -8.11 10.39 -10.36
C VAL A 146 -7.14 9.40 -9.72
N LEU A 147 -7.64 8.32 -9.11
CA LEU A 147 -6.82 7.28 -8.48
C LEU A 147 -6.24 6.27 -9.48
N ASN A 148 -6.68 6.31 -10.73
CA ASN A 148 -6.33 5.34 -11.78
C ASN A 148 -6.71 3.89 -11.39
N CYS A 149 -7.88 3.71 -10.79
CA CYS A 149 -8.41 2.42 -10.33
C CYS A 149 -9.81 2.17 -10.88
N LYS A 150 -10.37 1.00 -10.56
CA LYS A 150 -11.73 0.62 -10.96
C LYS A 150 -12.75 1.02 -9.90
N VAL A 151 -13.98 1.25 -10.31
CA VAL A 151 -15.13 1.35 -9.38
C VAL A 151 -15.57 -0.06 -9.02
N GLY A 152 -15.60 -0.36 -7.73
CA GLY A 152 -16.12 -1.62 -7.19
C GLY A 152 -17.56 -1.50 -6.70
N THR A 153 -18.17 -2.64 -6.44
CA THR A 153 -19.53 -2.75 -5.88
C THR A 153 -19.52 -3.47 -4.54
N ILE A 154 -20.52 -3.20 -3.72
CA ILE A 154 -20.77 -3.92 -2.46
C ILE A 154 -21.82 -5.00 -2.71
N PRO A 155 -21.72 -6.17 -2.10
CA PRO A 155 -20.61 -6.64 -1.24
C PRO A 155 -19.34 -7.03 -2.02
N PHE A 156 -18.17 -6.92 -1.39
CA PHE A 156 -16.92 -7.47 -1.93
C PHE A 156 -16.22 -8.35 -0.89
N ILE A 157 -15.36 -9.25 -1.36
CA ILE A 157 -14.63 -10.19 -0.48
C ILE A 157 -13.26 -9.61 -0.17
N TYR A 158 -12.91 -9.58 1.12
CA TYR A 158 -11.59 -9.22 1.62
C TYR A 158 -11.13 -10.27 2.63
N LEU A 159 -9.98 -10.89 2.42
CA LEU A 159 -9.42 -11.97 3.26
C LEU A 159 -10.43 -13.11 3.52
N GLY A 160 -11.23 -13.47 2.53
CA GLY A 160 -12.29 -14.47 2.67
C GLY A 160 -13.55 -14.00 3.40
N CYS A 161 -13.57 -12.76 3.91
CA CYS A 161 -14.72 -12.17 4.58
C CYS A 161 -15.53 -11.29 3.62
N LEU A 162 -16.86 -11.44 3.65
CA LEU A 162 -17.77 -10.60 2.89
C LEU A 162 -17.93 -9.26 3.60
N LEU A 163 -17.43 -8.18 2.99
CA LEU A 163 -17.61 -6.82 3.50
C LEU A 163 -18.89 -6.21 2.98
N VAL A 164 -19.79 -5.87 3.92
CA VAL A 164 -21.08 -5.26 3.67
C VAL A 164 -21.16 -4.00 4.53
N GLY A 165 -20.95 -2.83 3.94
CA GLY A 165 -21.16 -1.57 4.64
C GLY A 165 -19.90 -0.84 5.13
N ILE A 166 -19.16 -0.22 4.19
CA ILE A 166 -18.07 0.74 4.50
C ILE A 166 -18.22 1.96 3.58
N LEU A 167 -18.04 3.17 4.12
CA LEU A 167 -18.44 4.42 3.45
C LEU A 167 -17.58 4.83 2.25
N VAL A 168 -16.28 4.68 2.29
CA VAL A 168 -15.36 4.73 1.16
C VAL A 168 -14.19 3.82 1.49
N ALA A 169 -14.04 2.76 0.76
CA ALA A 169 -12.88 1.90 0.86
C ALA A 169 -12.15 1.87 -0.48
N TRP A 170 -10.87 2.08 -0.45
CA TRP A 170 -10.00 1.81 -1.57
C TRP A 170 -9.17 0.58 -1.22
N PHE A 171 -9.36 -0.46 -2.02
CA PHE A 171 -8.67 -1.73 -1.88
C PHE A 171 -7.58 -1.82 -2.94
N PHE A 172 -6.36 -2.08 -2.54
CA PHE A 172 -5.34 -2.51 -3.49
C PHE A 172 -4.81 -3.89 -3.10
N GLY A 173 -4.92 -4.82 -4.03
CA GLY A 173 -4.29 -6.11 -3.94
C GLY A 173 -2.91 -6.04 -4.57
N SER A 174 -1.95 -6.70 -3.91
CA SER A 174 -0.59 -6.98 -4.34
C SER A 174 0.31 -5.77 -4.65
N LEU A 175 1.20 -5.52 -3.73
CA LEU A 175 2.43 -4.75 -3.94
C LEU A 175 3.45 -5.67 -4.64
N LEU A 176 3.80 -5.38 -5.87
CA LEU A 176 4.82 -6.09 -6.64
C LEU A 176 6.18 -5.39 -6.55
#